data_bec4c6ee8aef7f23ee184f0e67f3e892
#
_entry.id   bec4c6ee8aef7f23ee184f0e67f3e892
#
_cell.length_a   1.000
_cell.length_b   1.000
_cell.length_c   1.000
_cell.angle_alpha   90.00
_cell.angle_beta   90.00
_cell.angle_gamma   90.00
#
_symmetry.space_group_name_H-M   'P 1'
#
loop_
_entity.id
_entity.type
_entity.pdbx_description
1 polymer ?
#
loop_
_entity_poly.entity_id
_entity_poly.type
_entity_poly.pdbx_seq_one_letter_code
_entity_poly.pdbx_strand_id
1 'polypeptide(L)'
;MQDFFNNINWIQYLWCFLIGGTLCIIAQILIDKTKLTPARILVAYVTIGAILGGLGWYKNLIDFAGCGATVPLTGFGNLLSKGAISEVKTNGLIGAFTGGVKAASGGIAATIFFGYIASLISKPKIKKQ
;
A
#
# COMPACT_ATOMS: atom_id res chain seq x y z
N MET A 1 17.01 1.68 25.51
CA MET A 1 15.64 2.20 25.32
C MET A 1 15.62 3.72 25.09
N GLN A 2 16.46 4.50 25.78
CA GLN A 2 16.57 5.94 25.52
C GLN A 2 17.13 6.27 24.13
N ASP A 3 18.07 5.50 23.61
CA ASP A 3 18.63 5.68 22.27
C ASP A 3 17.63 5.41 21.16
N PHE A 4 16.63 4.54 21.41
CA PHE A 4 15.53 4.26 20.48
C PHE A 4 14.61 5.48 20.37
N PHE A 5 14.30 6.17 21.47
CA PHE A 5 13.47 7.36 21.46
C PHE A 5 14.20 8.59 20.92
N ASN A 6 15.52 8.69 21.11
CA ASN A 6 16.33 9.81 20.60
C ASN A 6 16.53 9.74 19.07
N ASN A 7 16.47 8.55 18.48
CA ASN A 7 16.56 8.35 17.03
C ASN A 7 15.21 8.44 16.30
N ILE A 8 14.12 8.68 17.02
CA ILE A 8 12.81 8.88 16.42
C ILE A 8 12.75 10.29 15.81
N ASN A 9 12.87 10.36 14.51
CA ASN A 9 12.65 11.60 13.76
C ASN A 9 11.16 11.97 13.75
N TRP A 10 10.71 12.73 14.73
CA TRP A 10 9.33 13.21 14.84
C TRP A 10 8.83 13.88 13.56
N ILE A 11 9.71 14.57 12.86
CA ILE A 11 9.43 15.21 11.56
C ILE A 11 9.02 14.17 10.52
N GLN A 12 9.66 13.00 10.50
CA GLN A 12 9.35 11.93 9.56
C GLN A 12 7.96 11.34 9.81
N TYR A 13 7.56 11.19 11.08
CA TYR A 13 6.20 10.74 11.43
C TYR A 13 5.14 11.75 10.99
N LEU A 14 5.44 13.04 11.12
CA LEU A 14 4.55 14.10 10.69
C LEU A 14 4.37 14.08 9.16
N TRP A 15 5.44 13.88 8.40
CA TRP A 15 5.37 13.73 6.95
C TRP A 15 4.61 12.46 6.54
N CYS A 16 4.82 11.33 7.22
CA CYS A 16 4.05 10.11 6.99
C CYS A 16 2.54 10.35 7.18
N PHE A 17 2.18 11.05 8.25
CA PHE A 17 0.79 11.37 8.54
C PHE A 17 0.18 12.29 7.49
N LEU A 18 0.87 13.37 7.12
CA LEU A 18 0.39 14.34 6.14
C LEU A 18 0.21 13.71 4.75
N ILE A 19 1.20 12.99 4.26
CA ILE A 19 1.15 12.40 2.91
C ILE A 19 0.19 11.23 2.86
N GLY A 20 0.23 10.32 3.83
CA GLY A 20 -0.71 9.21 3.92
C GLY A 20 -2.14 9.69 4.10
N GLY A 21 -2.36 10.68 4.96
CA GLY A 21 -3.67 11.32 5.17
C GLY A 21 -4.20 12.00 3.91
N THR A 22 -3.35 12.73 3.19
CA THR A 22 -3.74 13.38 1.92
C THR A 22 -4.16 12.37 0.87
N LEU A 23 -3.43 11.27 0.72
CA LEU A 23 -3.80 10.19 -0.20
C LEU A 23 -5.15 9.55 0.17
N CYS A 24 -5.40 9.35 1.46
CA CYS A 24 -6.68 8.83 1.95
C CYS A 24 -7.84 9.83 1.73
N ILE A 25 -7.61 11.12 1.95
CA ILE A 25 -8.61 12.17 1.71
C ILE A 25 -8.99 12.23 0.23
N ILE A 26 -8.01 12.17 -0.67
CA ILE A 26 -8.27 12.14 -2.12
C ILE A 26 -9.12 10.91 -2.48
N ALA A 27 -8.79 9.74 -1.95
CA ALA A 27 -9.57 8.53 -2.17
C ALA A 27 -11.01 8.67 -1.66
N GLN A 28 -11.19 9.24 -0.47
CA GLN A 28 -12.50 9.45 0.12
C GLN A 28 -13.34 10.44 -0.69
N ILE A 29 -12.76 11.54 -1.13
CA ILE A 29 -13.45 12.52 -1.99
C ILE A 29 -13.87 11.88 -3.32
N LEU A 30 -13.04 11.02 -3.92
CA LEU A 30 -13.40 10.28 -5.12
C LEU A 30 -14.58 9.33 -4.87
N ILE A 31 -14.60 8.64 -3.74
CA ILE A 31 -15.70 7.74 -3.36
C ILE A 31 -17.00 8.52 -3.17
N ASP A 32 -16.94 9.67 -2.52
CA ASP A 32 -18.13 10.46 -2.17
C ASP A 32 -18.69 11.25 -3.37
N LYS A 33 -17.82 11.75 -4.25
CA LYS A 33 -18.23 12.63 -5.38
C LYS A 33 -18.46 11.88 -6.68
N THR A 34 -17.91 10.69 -6.87
CA THR A 34 -18.08 9.94 -8.11
C THR A 34 -19.06 8.79 -7.93
N LYS A 35 -19.83 8.49 -8.97
CA LYS A 35 -20.72 7.33 -9.04
C LYS A 35 -19.96 6.01 -9.27
N LEU A 36 -18.62 6.05 -9.14
CA LEU A 36 -17.79 4.87 -9.28
C LEU A 36 -17.89 4.00 -8.03
N THR A 37 -17.93 2.69 -8.22
CA THR A 37 -17.89 1.77 -7.09
C THR A 37 -16.52 1.90 -6.36
N PRO A 38 -16.48 1.76 -5.02
CA PRO A 38 -15.23 1.81 -4.28
C PRO A 38 -14.15 0.86 -4.83
N ALA A 39 -14.55 -0.31 -5.33
CA ALA A 39 -13.65 -1.27 -5.95
C ALA A 39 -12.88 -0.70 -7.15
N ARG A 40 -13.54 0.08 -8.02
CA ARG A 40 -12.90 0.69 -9.19
C ARG A 40 -11.87 1.75 -8.79
N ILE A 41 -12.16 2.52 -7.74
CA ILE A 41 -11.25 3.53 -7.21
C ILE A 41 -10.01 2.87 -6.61
N LEU A 42 -10.19 1.78 -5.85
CA LEU A 42 -9.09 1.01 -5.29
C LEU A 42 -8.18 0.42 -6.37
N VAL A 43 -8.77 -0.15 -7.43
CA VAL A 43 -8.01 -0.67 -8.59
C VAL A 43 -7.23 0.46 -9.29
N ALA A 44 -7.83 1.63 -9.49
CA ALA A 44 -7.15 2.78 -10.07
C ALA A 44 -5.93 3.20 -9.24
N TYR A 45 -6.06 3.25 -7.91
CA TYR A 45 -4.94 3.55 -7.00
C TYR A 45 -3.78 2.56 -7.11
N VAL A 46 -4.09 1.27 -7.13
CA VAL A 46 -3.08 0.21 -7.31
C VAL A 46 -2.39 0.33 -8.67
N THR A 47 -3.16 0.58 -9.73
CA THR A 47 -2.63 0.73 -11.09
C THR A 47 -1.71 1.93 -11.22
N ILE A 48 -2.10 3.09 -10.68
CA ILE A 48 -1.27 4.29 -10.65
C ILE A 48 0.03 4.02 -9.87
N GLY A 49 -0.08 3.39 -8.71
CA GLY A 49 1.08 3.00 -7.90
C GLY A 49 2.04 2.04 -8.62
N ALA A 50 1.49 1.10 -9.39
CA ALA A 50 2.29 0.16 -10.19
C ALA A 50 3.02 0.85 -11.33
N ILE A 51 2.36 1.77 -12.04
CA ILE A 51 2.96 2.56 -13.12
C ILE A 51 4.09 3.44 -12.59
N LEU A 52 3.83 4.21 -11.54
CA LEU A 52 4.85 5.07 -10.92
C LEU A 52 6.00 4.27 -10.31
N GLY A 53 5.71 3.08 -9.77
CA GLY A 53 6.72 2.15 -9.28
C GLY A 53 7.61 1.59 -10.37
N GLY A 54 7.02 1.24 -11.52
CA GLY A 54 7.73 0.76 -12.70
C GLY A 54 8.64 1.81 -13.30
N LEU A 55 8.21 3.07 -13.31
CA LEU A 55 9.02 4.22 -13.77
C LEU A 55 10.12 4.63 -12.78
N GLY A 56 10.09 4.11 -11.54
CA GLY A 56 11.07 4.42 -10.50
C GLY A 56 10.81 5.73 -9.74
N TRP A 57 9.81 6.52 -10.14
CA TRP A 57 9.49 7.80 -9.49
C TRP A 57 8.92 7.64 -8.08
N TYR A 58 8.26 6.54 -7.85
CA TYR A 58 7.67 6.24 -6.54
C TYR A 58 8.71 6.09 -5.42
N LYS A 59 9.96 5.76 -5.78
CA LYS A 59 11.07 5.66 -4.82
C LYS A 59 11.32 6.99 -4.11
N ASN A 60 11.35 8.10 -4.85
CA ASN A 60 11.56 9.43 -4.28
C ASN A 60 10.44 9.80 -3.29
N LEU A 61 9.21 9.39 -3.59
CA LEU A 61 8.09 9.60 -2.68
C LEU A 61 8.21 8.77 -1.40
N ILE A 62 8.70 7.53 -1.51
CA ILE A 62 8.96 6.67 -0.34
C ILE A 62 10.09 7.24 0.52
N ASP A 63 11.18 7.68 -0.09
CA ASP A 63 12.32 8.25 0.62
C ASP A 63 11.93 9.50 1.42
N PHE A 64 10.96 10.27 0.92
CA PHE A 64 10.44 11.46 1.57
C PHE A 64 9.33 11.18 2.60
N ALA A 65 8.38 10.32 2.26
CA ALA A 65 7.16 10.08 3.04
C ALA A 65 7.21 8.82 3.91
N GLY A 66 8.20 7.94 3.71
CA GLY A 66 8.32 6.69 4.45
C GLY A 66 7.05 5.83 4.38
N CYS A 67 6.52 5.47 5.54
CA CYS A 67 5.30 4.64 5.66
C CYS A 67 4.07 5.31 5.02
N GLY A 68 4.00 6.65 5.02
CA GLY A 68 2.87 7.39 4.43
C GLY A 68 2.67 7.15 2.95
N ALA A 69 3.73 6.76 2.22
CA ALA A 69 3.65 6.38 0.81
C ALA A 69 3.53 4.86 0.60
N THR A 70 4.05 4.04 1.51
CA THR A 70 4.08 2.59 1.34
C THR A 70 2.81 1.88 1.80
N VAL A 71 2.13 2.41 2.82
CA VAL A 71 0.91 1.81 3.39
C VAL A 71 -0.33 1.99 2.51
N PRO A 72 -0.59 3.14 1.87
CA PRO A 72 -1.73 3.29 0.96
C PRO A 72 -1.69 2.31 -0.20
N LEU A 73 -2.83 2.09 -0.86
CA LEU A 73 -2.96 1.16 -1.98
C LEU A 73 -2.00 1.44 -3.15
N THR A 74 -1.59 2.68 -3.34
CA THR A 74 -0.55 3.06 -4.29
C THR A 74 0.79 2.41 -3.95
N GLY A 75 1.14 2.30 -2.67
CA GLY A 75 2.31 1.58 -2.18
C GLY A 75 2.27 0.09 -2.49
N PHE A 76 1.09 -0.52 -2.38
CA PHE A 76 0.88 -1.92 -2.77
C PHE A 76 1.12 -2.14 -4.27
N GLY A 77 0.62 -1.25 -5.12
CA GLY A 77 0.90 -1.27 -6.56
C GLY A 77 2.40 -1.17 -6.88
N ASN A 78 3.11 -0.26 -6.23
CA ASN A 78 4.56 -0.13 -6.36
C ASN A 78 5.30 -1.42 -5.91
N LEU A 79 4.85 -2.05 -4.82
CA LEU A 79 5.42 -3.30 -4.32
C LEU A 79 5.28 -4.44 -5.35
N LEU A 80 4.10 -4.59 -5.95
CA LEU A 80 3.84 -5.59 -7.00
C LEU A 80 4.73 -5.36 -8.22
N SER A 81 4.81 -4.12 -8.68
CA SER A 81 5.63 -3.73 -9.83
C SER A 81 7.11 -4.02 -9.60
N LYS A 82 7.66 -3.62 -8.47
CA LYS A 82 9.06 -3.91 -8.11
C LYS A 82 9.34 -5.40 -7.99
N GLY A 83 8.42 -6.14 -7.37
CA GLY A 83 8.53 -7.60 -7.27
C GLY A 83 8.58 -8.26 -8.63
N ALA A 84 7.68 -7.88 -9.53
CA ALA A 84 7.66 -8.39 -10.90
C ALA A 84 8.96 -8.06 -11.66
N ILE A 85 9.41 -6.81 -11.62
CA ILE A 85 10.65 -6.37 -12.30
C ILE A 85 11.88 -7.13 -11.77
N SER A 86 11.96 -7.33 -10.45
CA SER A 86 13.07 -8.05 -9.82
C SER A 86 13.13 -9.51 -10.28
N GLU A 87 11.99 -10.20 -10.29
CA GLU A 87 11.94 -11.62 -10.66
C GLU A 87 12.04 -11.84 -12.17
N VAL A 88 11.63 -10.90 -13.01
CA VAL A 88 11.83 -10.96 -14.46
C VAL A 88 13.32 -10.98 -14.80
N LYS A 89 14.15 -10.26 -14.07
CA LYS A 89 15.59 -10.25 -14.28
C LYS A 89 16.25 -11.60 -13.99
N THR A 90 15.66 -12.42 -13.14
CA THR A 90 16.20 -13.74 -12.72
C THR A 90 15.52 -14.90 -13.44
N ASN A 91 14.20 -14.87 -13.61
CA ASN A 91 13.36 -15.97 -14.06
C ASN A 91 12.60 -15.70 -15.38
N GLY A 92 12.84 -14.56 -16.04
CA GLY A 92 12.20 -14.21 -17.31
C GLY A 92 10.69 -13.99 -17.18
N LEU A 93 9.91 -14.41 -18.17
CA LEU A 93 8.44 -14.20 -18.22
C LEU A 93 7.68 -14.79 -17.03
N ILE A 94 8.12 -15.93 -16.51
CA ILE A 94 7.51 -16.56 -15.32
C ILE A 94 7.68 -15.66 -14.10
N GLY A 95 8.81 -14.97 -14.00
CA GLY A 95 9.07 -13.99 -12.94
C GLY A 95 8.08 -12.83 -12.90
N ALA A 96 7.53 -12.43 -14.06
CA ALA A 96 6.52 -11.36 -14.11
C ALA A 96 5.24 -11.72 -13.32
N PHE A 97 4.81 -12.97 -13.38
CA PHE A 97 3.63 -13.46 -12.66
C PHE A 97 3.92 -13.80 -11.20
N THR A 98 5.06 -14.39 -10.93
CA THR A 98 5.41 -14.86 -9.58
C THR A 98 5.99 -13.78 -8.70
N GLY A 99 6.71 -12.81 -9.26
CA GLY A 99 7.41 -11.76 -8.53
C GLY A 99 6.49 -10.83 -7.75
N GLY A 100 5.36 -10.46 -8.32
CA GLY A 100 4.36 -9.64 -7.64
C GLY A 100 3.76 -10.37 -6.42
N VAL A 101 3.37 -11.63 -6.63
CA VAL A 101 2.81 -12.47 -5.55
C VAL A 101 3.85 -12.71 -4.44
N LYS A 102 5.08 -13.02 -4.82
CA LYS A 102 6.19 -13.22 -3.88
C LYS A 102 6.45 -11.98 -3.03
N ALA A 103 6.49 -10.80 -3.64
CA ALA A 103 6.70 -9.54 -2.93
C ALA A 103 5.55 -9.21 -1.97
N ALA A 104 4.32 -9.52 -2.33
CA ALA A 104 3.13 -9.24 -1.53
C ALA A 104 2.79 -10.33 -0.49
N SER A 105 3.40 -11.51 -0.59
CA SER A 105 3.03 -12.70 0.20
C SER A 105 3.03 -12.47 1.71
N GLY A 106 4.05 -11.79 2.24
CA GLY A 106 4.15 -11.48 3.66
C GLY A 106 3.01 -10.59 4.15
N GLY A 107 2.69 -9.54 3.40
CA GLY A 107 1.57 -8.63 3.71
C GLY A 107 0.22 -9.32 3.63
N ILE A 108 0.01 -10.15 2.61
CA ILE A 108 -1.22 -10.93 2.44
C ILE A 108 -1.39 -11.93 3.59
N ALA A 109 -0.35 -12.67 3.93
CA ALA A 109 -0.37 -13.63 5.04
C ALA A 109 -0.69 -12.95 6.38
N ALA A 110 -0.04 -11.82 6.66
CA ALA A 110 -0.31 -11.04 7.87
C ALA A 110 -1.76 -10.54 7.91
N THR A 111 -2.28 -10.03 6.80
CA THR A 111 -3.66 -9.54 6.70
C THR A 111 -4.68 -10.64 6.95
N ILE A 112 -4.46 -11.83 6.38
CA ILE A 112 -5.33 -12.99 6.60
C ILE A 112 -5.29 -13.42 8.07
N PHE A 113 -4.11 -13.52 8.66
CA PHE A 113 -3.92 -13.95 10.04
C PHE A 113 -4.60 -12.99 11.03
N PHE A 114 -4.30 -11.70 10.95
CA PHE A 114 -4.89 -10.70 11.83
C PHE A 114 -6.38 -10.46 11.56
N GLY A 115 -6.81 -10.55 10.29
CA GLY A 115 -8.22 -10.47 9.93
C GLY A 115 -9.02 -11.63 10.50
N TYR A 116 -8.47 -12.84 10.52
CA TYR A 116 -9.09 -13.99 11.14
C TYR A 116 -9.25 -13.82 12.65
N ILE A 117 -8.19 -13.39 13.34
CA ILE A 117 -8.24 -13.12 14.79
C ILE A 117 -9.29 -12.03 15.10
N ALA A 118 -9.28 -10.92 14.33
CA ALA A 118 -10.25 -9.85 14.51
C ALA A 118 -11.70 -10.32 14.29
N SER A 119 -11.94 -11.21 13.34
CA SER A 119 -13.28 -11.77 13.07
C SER A 119 -13.79 -12.66 14.19
N LEU A 120 -12.90 -13.34 14.92
CA LEU A 120 -13.28 -14.14 16.09
C LEU A 120 -13.67 -13.26 17.29
N ILE A 121 -13.03 -12.11 17.43
CA ILE A 121 -13.28 -11.19 18.57
C ILE A 121 -14.47 -10.29 18.30
N SER A 122 -14.66 -9.85 17.04
CA SER A 122 -15.68 -8.89 16.68
C SER A 122 -16.83 -9.55 15.90
N LYS A 123 -18.08 -9.21 16.25
CA LYS A 123 -19.26 -9.62 15.47
C LYS A 123 -19.45 -8.63 14.33
N PRO A 124 -19.25 -9.03 13.07
CA PRO A 124 -19.43 -8.13 11.93
C PRO A 124 -20.90 -7.73 11.81
N LYS A 125 -21.17 -6.42 11.77
CA LYS A 125 -22.50 -5.88 11.47
C LYS A 125 -22.49 -5.35 10.05
N ILE A 126 -23.39 -5.82 9.22
CA ILE A 126 -23.60 -5.28 7.88
C ILE A 126 -24.22 -3.89 8.04
N LYS A 127 -23.52 -2.87 7.53
CA LYS A 127 -24.09 -1.52 7.45
C LYS A 127 -25.15 -1.55 6.35
N LYS A 128 -26.43 -1.44 6.72
CA LYS A 128 -27.51 -1.23 5.75
C LYS A 128 -27.26 0.10 5.04
N GLN A 129 -27.10 0.05 3.74
CA GLN A 129 -27.14 1.23 2.87
C GLN A 129 -28.57 1.73 2.75
#